data_99c3cd5ecd3fb5d479e75418819a0385
#
_entry.id   99c3cd5ecd3fb5d479e75418819a0385
#
_cell.length_a   1.000
_cell.length_b   1.000
_cell.length_c   1.000
_cell.angle_alpha   90.00
_cell.angle_beta   90.00
_cell.angle_gamma   90.00
#
_symmetry.space_group_name_H-M   'P 1'
#
loop_
_entity.id
_entity.type
_entity.pdbx_description
1 polymer ?
#
loop_
_entity_poly.entity_id
_entity_poly.type
_entity_poly.pdbx_seq_one_letter_code
_entity_poly.pdbx_strand_id
1 'polypeptide(L)'
;MNQPSKPRGRPRTGRAVPAAERARRYRARLRVRGVRIKAVRTSHPMLAHVHFSPDTLLTPGEQDVLRRFCARLGELPHLPQRLAVFGSRARGDSHAHSDLDIGVFLNVARDHATEVKLSALAELAARPYHAGGYAIFLRPVPLYESMDAAFIEGIRPEMETIWIAPK
;
A
#
# COMPACT_ATOMS: atom_id res chain seq x y z
N MET A 1 -25.06 40.03 29.17
CA MET A 1 -23.86 40.56 28.48
C MET A 1 -23.02 39.41 27.98
N ASN A 2 -23.09 39.10 26.67
CA ASN A 2 -22.39 37.98 26.05
C ASN A 2 -21.03 38.50 25.55
N GLN A 3 -19.93 37.96 26.08
CA GLN A 3 -18.59 38.24 25.56
C GLN A 3 -18.36 37.43 24.27
N PRO A 4 -17.83 38.03 23.17
CA PRO A 4 -17.52 37.35 21.95
C PRO A 4 -16.31 36.44 22.18
N SER A 5 -16.46 35.14 21.84
CA SER A 5 -15.38 34.13 21.87
C SER A 5 -14.29 34.51 20.86
N LYS A 6 -13.03 34.59 21.37
CA LYS A 6 -11.84 34.80 20.51
C LYS A 6 -11.67 33.65 19.52
N PRO A 7 -11.42 33.92 18.24
CA PRO A 7 -11.13 32.88 17.27
C PRO A 7 -9.82 32.18 17.61
N ARG A 8 -9.88 30.85 17.87
CA ARG A 8 -8.72 29.98 18.01
C ARG A 8 -8.19 29.65 16.61
N GLY A 9 -7.37 30.51 16.07
CA GLY A 9 -6.66 30.27 14.81
C GLY A 9 -5.24 30.79 14.91
N ARG A 10 -4.26 29.90 14.66
CA ARG A 10 -2.85 30.30 14.51
C ARG A 10 -2.75 31.33 13.38
N PRO A 11 -2.06 32.48 13.54
CA PRO A 11 -1.94 33.48 12.47
C PRO A 11 -1.42 32.83 11.19
N ARG A 12 -2.09 33.06 10.07
CA ARG A 12 -1.59 32.69 8.74
C ARG A 12 -0.41 33.61 8.41
N THR A 13 0.80 33.20 8.81
CA THR A 13 2.03 33.84 8.31
C THR A 13 2.17 33.45 6.84
N GLY A 14 1.92 34.42 5.95
CA GLY A 14 1.87 34.22 4.51
C GLY A 14 3.22 33.78 3.95
N ARG A 15 3.33 32.56 3.62
CA ARG A 15 4.10 31.77 2.68
C ARG A 15 4.28 30.37 3.27
N ALA A 16 3.45 29.47 2.81
CA ALA A 16 3.63 28.05 3.16
C ALA A 16 4.98 27.58 2.59
N VAL A 17 5.89 27.15 3.49
CA VAL A 17 7.17 26.57 3.07
C VAL A 17 6.87 25.34 2.20
N PRO A 18 7.46 25.22 0.99
CA PRO A 18 7.26 24.07 0.11
C PRO A 18 7.52 22.74 0.84
N ALA A 19 6.75 21.71 0.49
CA ALA A 19 6.85 20.39 1.14
C ALA A 19 8.28 19.83 1.09
N ALA A 20 9.00 20.03 -0.02
CA ALA A 20 10.38 19.63 -0.20
C ALA A 20 11.33 20.31 0.81
N GLU A 21 11.12 21.59 1.09
CA GLU A 21 11.94 22.34 2.04
C GLU A 21 11.63 21.94 3.49
N ARG A 22 10.36 21.67 3.82
CA ARG A 22 9.97 21.11 5.13
C ARG A 22 10.63 19.76 5.38
N ALA A 23 10.62 18.88 4.38
CA ALA A 23 11.28 17.58 4.44
C ALA A 23 12.80 17.69 4.58
N ARG A 24 13.42 18.67 3.90
CA ARG A 24 14.87 18.95 4.01
C ARG A 24 15.24 19.44 5.42
N ARG A 25 14.48 20.37 5.99
CA ARG A 25 14.65 20.89 7.37
C ARG A 25 14.43 19.81 8.42
N TYR A 26 13.46 18.92 8.22
CA TYR A 26 13.21 17.80 9.10
C TYR A 26 14.38 16.81 9.12
N ARG A 27 14.88 16.41 7.92
CA ARG A 27 16.05 15.54 7.80
C ARG A 27 17.33 16.15 8.40
N ALA A 28 17.51 17.46 8.24
CA ALA A 28 18.64 18.17 8.86
C ALA A 28 18.57 18.11 10.39
N ARG A 29 17.39 18.33 10.99
CA ARG A 29 17.19 18.22 12.44
C ARG A 29 17.48 16.81 12.98
N LEU A 30 17.07 15.77 12.23
CA LEU A 30 17.35 14.38 12.62
C LEU A 30 18.85 14.06 12.59
N ARG A 31 19.59 14.59 11.59
CA ARG A 31 21.06 14.45 11.51
C ARG A 31 21.77 15.10 12.73
N VAL A 32 21.36 16.30 13.11
CA VAL A 32 21.90 16.99 14.29
C VAL A 32 21.65 16.21 15.58
N ARG A 33 20.56 15.45 15.65
CA ARG A 33 20.24 14.56 16.78
C ARG A 33 20.92 13.19 16.72
N GLY A 34 21.85 12.97 15.79
CA GLY A 34 22.54 11.68 15.64
C GLY A 34 21.68 10.56 15.06
N VAL A 35 20.44 10.86 14.65
CA VAL A 35 19.55 9.87 14.02
C VAL A 35 20.03 9.63 12.59
N ARG A 36 20.71 8.52 12.35
CA ARG A 36 21.02 8.05 10.98
C ARG A 36 19.73 7.59 10.32
N ILE A 37 19.19 8.40 9.42
CA ILE A 37 18.16 7.93 8.49
C ILE A 37 18.90 7.01 7.51
N LYS A 38 18.88 5.70 7.77
CA LYS A 38 19.22 4.72 6.73
C LYS A 38 18.14 4.89 5.65
N ALA A 39 18.55 5.29 4.45
CA ALA A 39 17.72 5.06 3.28
C ALA A 39 17.61 3.54 3.14
N VAL A 40 16.54 2.96 3.67
CA VAL A 40 16.21 1.56 3.41
C VAL A 40 15.91 1.53 1.91
N ARG A 41 16.78 0.91 1.13
CA ARG A 41 16.44 0.52 -0.24
C ARG A 41 15.33 -0.53 -0.11
N THR A 42 14.10 -0.07 -0.20
CA THR A 42 12.90 -0.85 0.08
C THR A 42 12.37 -1.59 -1.14
N SER A 43 13.02 -1.48 -2.30
CA SER A 43 12.61 -2.23 -3.48
C SER A 43 13.52 -3.45 -3.68
N HIS A 44 12.96 -4.65 -3.49
CA HIS A 44 13.58 -5.86 -4.02
C HIS A 44 13.47 -5.79 -5.55
N PRO A 45 14.57 -5.88 -6.33
CA PRO A 45 14.54 -5.70 -7.78
C PRO A 45 13.50 -6.57 -8.48
N MET A 46 13.26 -7.78 -7.94
CA MET A 46 12.32 -8.75 -8.49
C MET A 46 10.84 -8.35 -8.34
N LEU A 47 10.50 -7.51 -7.35
CA LEU A 47 9.12 -7.02 -7.14
C LEU A 47 8.82 -5.73 -7.93
N ALA A 48 9.80 -5.18 -8.65
CA ALA A 48 9.61 -3.99 -9.46
C ALA A 48 8.81 -4.26 -10.76
N HIS A 49 8.72 -5.51 -11.19
CA HIS A 49 8.06 -5.91 -12.43
C HIS A 49 6.69 -6.54 -12.16
N VAL A 50 5.72 -5.68 -11.89
CA VAL A 50 4.31 -6.09 -11.79
C VAL A 50 3.69 -5.96 -13.16
N HIS A 51 3.05 -7.04 -13.62
CA HIS A 51 2.37 -7.12 -14.92
C HIS A 51 0.86 -7.11 -14.71
N PHE A 52 0.17 -6.28 -15.46
CA PHE A 52 -1.29 -6.30 -15.54
C PHE A 52 -1.70 -6.82 -16.90
N SER A 53 -2.79 -7.58 -16.93
CA SER A 53 -3.40 -8.01 -18.20
C SER A 53 -3.74 -6.79 -19.06
N PRO A 54 -3.63 -6.85 -20.40
CA PRO A 54 -4.18 -5.82 -21.27
C PRO A 54 -5.68 -5.60 -21.06
N ASP A 55 -6.40 -6.63 -20.62
CA ASP A 55 -7.84 -6.60 -20.36
C ASP A 55 -8.17 -6.31 -18.89
N THR A 56 -7.19 -5.88 -18.09
CA THR A 56 -7.42 -5.57 -16.67
C THR A 56 -8.48 -4.49 -16.51
N LEU A 57 -9.38 -4.70 -15.57
CA LEU A 57 -10.43 -3.74 -15.20
C LEU A 57 -9.95 -2.72 -14.15
N LEU A 58 -8.71 -2.86 -13.69
CA LEU A 58 -8.10 -1.94 -12.72
C LEU A 58 -7.80 -0.58 -13.33
N THR A 59 -8.21 0.46 -12.64
CA THR A 59 -7.89 1.84 -13.03
C THR A 59 -6.39 2.12 -12.94
N PRO A 60 -5.86 3.13 -13.65
CA PRO A 60 -4.46 3.53 -13.53
C PRO A 60 -4.02 3.86 -12.09
N GLY A 61 -4.92 4.44 -11.28
CA GLY A 61 -4.65 4.73 -9.87
C GLY A 61 -4.48 3.47 -9.03
N GLU A 62 -5.34 2.47 -9.23
CA GLU A 62 -5.24 1.17 -8.56
C GLU A 62 -3.96 0.42 -8.95
N GLN A 63 -3.62 0.45 -10.23
CA GLN A 63 -2.37 -0.13 -10.71
C GLN A 63 -1.14 0.55 -10.08
N ASP A 64 -1.16 1.90 -9.89
CA ASP A 64 -0.06 2.62 -9.22
C ASP A 64 0.03 2.23 -7.74
N VAL A 65 -1.11 2.13 -7.04
CA VAL A 65 -1.14 1.65 -5.63
C VAL A 65 -0.52 0.26 -5.53
N LEU A 66 -0.89 -0.66 -6.43
CA LEU A 66 -0.34 -2.02 -6.46
C LEU A 66 1.16 -2.03 -6.73
N ARG A 67 1.65 -1.24 -7.71
CA ARG A 67 3.11 -1.12 -7.96
C ARG A 67 3.86 -0.59 -6.73
N ARG A 68 3.31 0.42 -6.05
CA ARG A 68 3.89 0.98 -4.80
C ARG A 68 3.92 -0.04 -3.67
N PHE A 69 2.87 -0.82 -3.53
CA PHE A 69 2.79 -1.89 -2.54
C PHE A 69 3.82 -2.98 -2.84
N CYS A 70 3.85 -3.49 -4.07
CA CYS A 70 4.79 -4.53 -4.49
C CYS A 70 6.25 -4.09 -4.31
N ALA A 71 6.59 -2.84 -4.62
CA ALA A 71 7.93 -2.29 -4.39
C ALA A 71 8.37 -2.30 -2.91
N ARG A 72 7.42 -2.40 -1.97
CA ARG A 72 7.68 -2.45 -0.53
C ARG A 72 7.72 -3.85 0.06
N LEU A 73 7.26 -4.86 -0.66
CA LEU A 73 7.20 -6.24 -0.15
C LEU A 73 8.60 -6.82 0.16
N GLY A 74 9.65 -6.23 -0.39
CA GLY A 74 11.03 -6.52 0.03
C GLY A 74 11.36 -6.16 1.49
N GLU A 75 10.48 -5.43 2.19
CA GLU A 75 10.58 -5.16 3.62
C GLU A 75 10.06 -6.31 4.49
N LEU A 76 9.40 -7.31 3.89
CA LEU A 76 8.96 -8.53 4.60
C LEU A 76 10.16 -9.44 4.91
N PRO A 77 10.08 -10.23 6.00
CA PRO A 77 11.10 -11.23 6.32
C PRO A 77 11.17 -12.34 5.27
N HIS A 78 10.04 -12.62 4.62
CA HIS A 78 9.92 -13.62 3.56
C HIS A 78 9.19 -13.02 2.36
N LEU A 79 9.77 -13.20 1.17
CA LEU A 79 9.14 -12.73 -0.07
C LEU A 79 7.93 -13.61 -0.41
N PRO A 80 6.87 -13.01 -0.98
CA PRO A 80 5.75 -13.77 -1.50
C PRO A 80 6.19 -14.63 -2.69
N GLN A 81 5.45 -15.71 -2.94
CA GLN A 81 5.63 -16.54 -4.13
C GLN A 81 4.79 -16.04 -5.31
N ARG A 82 3.64 -15.45 -5.03
CA ARG A 82 2.69 -14.94 -6.03
C ARG A 82 1.90 -13.78 -5.43
N LEU A 83 1.50 -12.87 -6.31
CA LEU A 83 0.58 -11.78 -6.02
C LEU A 83 -0.56 -11.83 -7.02
N ALA A 84 -1.80 -11.77 -6.54
CA ALA A 84 -2.97 -11.76 -7.40
C ALA A 84 -4.03 -10.81 -6.85
N VAL A 85 -4.62 -10.00 -7.73
CA VAL A 85 -5.80 -9.18 -7.40
C VAL A 85 -7.04 -10.03 -7.56
N PHE A 86 -8.03 -9.84 -6.70
CA PHE A 86 -9.32 -10.52 -6.76
C PHE A 86 -10.43 -9.64 -6.20
N GLY A 87 -11.65 -10.16 -6.09
CA GLY A 87 -12.79 -9.43 -5.56
C GLY A 87 -13.41 -8.46 -6.56
N SER A 88 -14.26 -7.56 -6.08
CA SER A 88 -15.12 -6.72 -6.91
C SER A 88 -14.34 -5.83 -7.90
N ARG A 89 -13.16 -5.35 -7.54
CA ARG A 89 -12.35 -4.53 -8.45
C ARG A 89 -11.74 -5.34 -9.59
N ALA A 90 -11.35 -6.59 -9.33
CA ALA A 90 -10.88 -7.48 -10.39
C ALA A 90 -12.02 -7.90 -11.32
N ARG A 91 -13.24 -8.11 -10.80
CA ARG A 91 -14.44 -8.42 -11.60
C ARG A 91 -15.05 -7.23 -12.32
N GLY A 92 -14.72 -5.99 -11.92
CA GLY A 92 -15.29 -4.77 -12.49
C GLY A 92 -16.69 -4.40 -11.97
N ASP A 93 -17.16 -5.06 -10.90
CA ASP A 93 -18.45 -4.76 -10.24
C ASP A 93 -18.28 -3.94 -8.94
N SER A 94 -17.14 -3.27 -8.80
CA SER A 94 -16.80 -2.45 -7.63
C SER A 94 -17.60 -1.15 -7.57
N HIS A 95 -17.78 -0.64 -6.36
CA HIS A 95 -18.29 0.71 -6.09
C HIS A 95 -17.24 1.58 -5.40
N ALA A 96 -17.55 2.88 -5.17
CA ALA A 96 -16.60 3.87 -4.66
C ALA A 96 -15.94 3.48 -3.31
N HIS A 97 -16.60 2.66 -2.50
CA HIS A 97 -16.11 2.21 -1.19
C HIS A 97 -15.62 0.76 -1.18
N SER A 98 -15.52 0.12 -2.35
CA SER A 98 -14.96 -1.24 -2.44
C SER A 98 -13.47 -1.21 -2.15
N ASP A 99 -12.98 -2.18 -1.36
CA ASP A 99 -11.55 -2.40 -1.18
C ASP A 99 -10.90 -2.89 -2.48
N LEU A 100 -9.61 -2.63 -2.62
CA LEU A 100 -8.75 -3.26 -3.62
C LEU A 100 -8.08 -4.47 -2.96
N ASP A 101 -8.59 -5.66 -3.22
CA ASP A 101 -8.11 -6.89 -2.59
C ASP A 101 -6.91 -7.46 -3.33
N ILE A 102 -5.82 -7.74 -2.60
CA ILE A 102 -4.63 -8.41 -3.15
C ILE A 102 -4.25 -9.62 -2.30
N GLY A 103 -4.26 -10.80 -2.93
CA GLY A 103 -3.74 -12.04 -2.35
C GLY A 103 -2.21 -12.02 -2.37
N VAL A 104 -1.62 -12.20 -1.20
CA VAL A 104 -0.16 -12.32 -0.99
C VAL A 104 0.14 -13.75 -0.60
N PHE A 105 0.58 -14.57 -1.57
CA PHE A 105 0.83 -15.99 -1.37
C PHE A 105 2.19 -16.21 -0.71
N LEU A 106 2.17 -16.77 0.49
CA LEU A 106 3.34 -16.97 1.33
C LEU A 106 3.57 -18.47 1.56
N ASN A 107 4.83 -18.92 1.42
CA ASN A 107 5.25 -20.28 1.72
C ASN A 107 5.98 -20.33 3.07
N VAL A 108 5.30 -19.88 4.11
CA VAL A 108 5.79 -19.87 5.49
C VAL A 108 4.64 -20.17 6.44
N ALA A 109 4.92 -20.48 7.68
CA ALA A 109 3.88 -20.59 8.70
C ALA A 109 3.19 -19.24 8.91
N ARG A 110 1.89 -19.28 9.23
CA ARG A 110 1.12 -18.07 9.54
C ARG A 110 1.75 -17.34 10.71
N ASP A 111 1.96 -16.05 10.51
CA ASP A 111 2.59 -15.17 11.50
C ASP A 111 1.88 -13.81 11.53
N HIS A 112 1.39 -13.44 12.72
CA HIS A 112 0.69 -12.19 12.94
C HIS A 112 1.55 -10.95 12.65
N ALA A 113 2.87 -11.01 12.91
CA ALA A 113 3.76 -9.90 12.62
C ALA A 113 3.83 -9.61 11.10
N THR A 114 3.85 -10.64 10.28
CA THR A 114 3.78 -10.53 8.81
C THR A 114 2.44 -9.91 8.37
N GLU A 115 1.31 -10.30 8.95
CA GLU A 115 -0.01 -9.76 8.64
C GLU A 115 -0.09 -8.25 8.98
N VAL A 116 0.37 -7.85 10.17
CA VAL A 116 0.45 -6.45 10.60
C VAL A 116 1.37 -5.65 9.66
N LYS A 117 2.52 -6.21 9.28
CA LYS A 117 3.45 -5.54 8.36
C LYS A 117 2.83 -5.34 6.99
N LEU A 118 2.13 -6.34 6.44
CA LEU A 118 1.42 -6.23 5.16
C LEU A 118 0.40 -5.10 5.18
N SER A 119 -0.42 -5.01 6.23
CA SER A 119 -1.40 -3.93 6.39
C SER A 119 -0.74 -2.55 6.44
N ALA A 120 0.37 -2.42 7.17
CA ALA A 120 1.13 -1.16 7.24
C ALA A 120 1.74 -0.76 5.87
N LEU A 121 2.24 -1.74 5.09
CA LEU A 121 2.77 -1.48 3.75
C LEU A 121 1.67 -1.07 2.77
N ALA A 122 0.48 -1.67 2.87
CA ALA A 122 -0.68 -1.32 2.07
C ALA A 122 -1.14 0.12 2.34
N GLU A 123 -1.25 0.51 3.61
CA GLU A 123 -1.57 1.89 4.02
C GLU A 123 -0.57 2.89 3.44
N LEU A 124 0.73 2.60 3.53
CA LEU A 124 1.77 3.46 2.98
C LEU A 124 1.70 3.58 1.45
N ALA A 125 1.32 2.52 0.75
CA ALA A 125 1.18 2.51 -0.71
C ALA A 125 -0.04 3.30 -1.17
N ALA A 126 -1.18 3.13 -0.49
CA ALA A 126 -2.45 3.78 -0.81
C ALA A 126 -2.53 5.24 -0.36
N ARG A 127 -1.70 5.67 0.59
CA ARG A 127 -1.74 6.99 1.22
C ARG A 127 -1.84 8.19 0.26
N PRO A 128 -1.16 8.22 -0.91
CA PRO A 128 -1.31 9.33 -1.86
C PRO A 128 -2.72 9.46 -2.43
N TYR A 129 -3.51 8.41 -2.37
CA TYR A 129 -4.86 8.30 -2.91
C TYR A 129 -5.97 8.45 -1.88
N HIS A 130 -5.63 8.76 -0.61
CA HIS A 130 -6.62 9.02 0.44
C HIS A 130 -7.12 10.48 0.44
N ALA A 131 -6.41 11.39 -0.25
CA ALA A 131 -6.75 12.80 -0.34
C ALA A 131 -7.42 13.08 -1.69
N GLY A 132 -8.73 13.04 -1.74
CA GLY A 132 -9.51 13.31 -2.94
C GLY A 132 -10.87 12.62 -2.87
N GLY A 133 -11.77 12.94 -3.79
CA GLY A 133 -13.13 12.36 -3.82
C GLY A 133 -13.20 10.87 -4.16
N TYR A 134 -12.07 10.23 -4.45
CA TYR A 134 -11.95 8.81 -4.76
C TYR A 134 -10.76 8.22 -3.98
N ALA A 135 -11.04 7.66 -2.82
CA ALA A 135 -10.03 6.99 -2.00
C ALA A 135 -9.87 5.52 -2.44
N ILE A 136 -8.62 5.06 -2.56
CA ILE A 136 -8.31 3.65 -2.82
C ILE A 136 -7.83 3.04 -1.51
N PHE A 137 -8.56 2.04 -1.03
CA PHE A 137 -8.18 1.26 0.15
C PHE A 137 -7.63 -0.09 -0.29
N LEU A 138 -6.33 -0.31 -0.11
CA LEU A 138 -5.68 -1.57 -0.44
C LEU A 138 -5.80 -2.52 0.74
N ARG A 139 -6.40 -3.69 0.50
CA ARG A 139 -6.55 -4.77 1.48
C ARG A 139 -5.68 -5.97 1.11
N PRO A 140 -4.48 -6.12 1.71
CA PRO A 140 -3.67 -7.31 1.51
C PRO A 140 -4.26 -8.49 2.30
N VAL A 141 -4.44 -9.61 1.61
CA VAL A 141 -4.90 -10.86 2.18
C VAL A 141 -3.74 -11.86 2.12
N PRO A 142 -3.08 -12.16 3.26
CA PRO A 142 -2.05 -13.17 3.30
C PRO A 142 -2.69 -14.54 3.07
N LEU A 143 -2.16 -15.29 2.10
CA LEU A 143 -2.65 -16.60 1.70
C LEU A 143 -1.57 -17.65 1.89
N TYR A 144 -1.89 -18.69 2.63
CA TYR A 144 -1.02 -19.82 2.95
C TYR A 144 -1.62 -21.05 2.27
N GLU A 145 -1.00 -21.52 1.18
CA GLU A 145 -1.59 -22.54 0.28
C GLU A 145 -2.16 -23.77 0.99
N SER A 146 -1.47 -24.26 2.02
CA SER A 146 -1.93 -25.43 2.78
C SER A 146 -3.10 -25.14 3.72
N MET A 147 -3.27 -23.89 4.18
CA MET A 147 -4.27 -23.51 5.18
C MET A 147 -5.52 -22.90 4.54
N ASP A 148 -5.34 -22.19 3.42
CA ASP A 148 -6.38 -21.39 2.81
C ASP A 148 -6.87 -22.00 1.48
N ALA A 149 -6.62 -23.29 1.23
CA ALA A 149 -6.89 -23.97 -0.05
C ALA A 149 -8.33 -23.78 -0.54
N ALA A 150 -9.31 -23.95 0.34
CA ALA A 150 -10.74 -23.82 -0.03
C ALA A 150 -11.08 -22.36 -0.41
N PHE A 151 -10.54 -21.38 0.30
CA PHE A 151 -10.73 -19.98 -0.03
C PHE A 151 -10.07 -19.63 -1.38
N ILE A 152 -8.83 -20.10 -1.59
CA ILE A 152 -8.09 -19.90 -2.83
C ILE A 152 -8.85 -20.48 -4.03
N GLU A 153 -9.40 -21.69 -3.90
CA GLU A 153 -10.22 -22.29 -4.96
C GLU A 153 -11.48 -21.44 -5.26
N GLY A 154 -12.12 -20.91 -4.21
CA GLY A 154 -13.30 -20.06 -4.38
C GLY A 154 -13.05 -18.77 -5.14
N ILE A 155 -11.87 -18.13 -4.96
CA ILE A 155 -11.51 -16.88 -5.64
C ILE A 155 -10.76 -17.10 -6.95
N ARG A 156 -10.33 -18.32 -7.27
CA ARG A 156 -9.51 -18.64 -8.46
C ARG A 156 -10.09 -18.12 -9.77
N PRO A 157 -11.44 -18.23 -10.04
CA PRO A 157 -12.01 -17.77 -11.29
C PRO A 157 -11.88 -16.26 -11.55
N GLU A 158 -11.74 -15.47 -10.48
CA GLU A 158 -11.69 -14.01 -10.54
C GLU A 158 -10.29 -13.44 -10.31
N MET A 159 -9.30 -14.31 -10.03
CA MET A 159 -7.94 -13.87 -9.73
C MET A 159 -7.20 -13.37 -10.99
N GLU A 160 -6.72 -12.13 -10.96
CA GLU A 160 -5.72 -11.62 -11.88
C GLU A 160 -4.34 -11.72 -11.21
N THR A 161 -3.50 -12.66 -11.66
CA THR A 161 -2.12 -12.78 -11.17
C THR A 161 -1.27 -11.67 -11.76
N ILE A 162 -0.71 -10.82 -10.90
CA ILE A 162 0.09 -9.67 -11.30
C ILE A 162 1.60 -9.87 -11.13
N TRP A 163 2.01 -10.89 -10.37
CA TRP A 163 3.41 -11.23 -10.16
C TRP A 163 3.58 -12.67 -9.67
N ILE A 164 4.64 -13.34 -10.13
CA ILE A 164 5.07 -14.68 -9.68
C ILE A 164 6.57 -14.64 -9.43
N ALA A 165 7.02 -15.26 -8.32
CA ALA A 165 8.43 -15.40 -8.04
C ALA A 165 9.13 -16.22 -9.15
N PRO A 166 10.28 -15.79 -9.65
CA PRO A 166 11.08 -16.60 -10.56
C PRO A 166 11.53 -17.87 -9.82
N LYS A 167 11.57 -18.96 -10.57
CA LYS A 167 12.05 -20.27 -10.09
C LYS A 167 13.57 -20.27 -9.89
#